data_f3862b12ff0c2065d2b785dfae8ac1ae
#
_entry.id   f3862b12ff0c2065d2b785dfae8ac1ae
#
_cell.length_a   1.000
_cell.length_b   1.000
_cell.length_c   1.000
_cell.angle_alpha   90.00
_cell.angle_beta   90.00
_cell.angle_gamma   90.00
#
_symmetry.space_group_name_H-M   'P 1'
#
loop_
_entity.id
_entity.type
_entity.pdbx_description
1 polymer ?
#
loop_
_entity_poly.entity_id
_entity_poly.type
_entity_poly.pdbx_seq_one_letter_code
_entity_poly.pdbx_strand_id
1 'polypeptide(L)'
;MVDYNLGCTVRLDDEETLALLARLYEDGAIRHIQVQAVPLPRRLFRERLGRIAASGIPVVVHAPHHGHGVNPCAPAAYDDRPLAVIKAYIEEAMSRTLEAADTLGAETIVLHAGRYEPGGRFTAVEAFADFLDHHNDPRLTLENLPAVYAGYPLLGNTAKELAALAGTRITRFCLDFPHLACTANYRRLSFVDELEQFEGLNVALHHLSNIRCGSITDEHLELDHPDGGLDLAAVFARLRRHAAVPATLEYKEDSANVYARQVEVFAGLWAE
;
A
#
# COMPACT_ATOMS: atom_id res chain seq x y z
N MET A 1 -24.25 -13.04 -3.13
CA MET A 1 -23.22 -12.13 -3.67
C MET A 1 -22.61 -11.46 -2.45
N VAL A 2 -21.30 -11.56 -2.28
CA VAL A 2 -20.62 -10.90 -1.14
C VAL A 2 -20.74 -9.39 -1.28
N ASP A 3 -20.95 -8.70 -0.18
CA ASP A 3 -21.18 -7.25 -0.10
C ASP A 3 -19.93 -6.45 0.28
N TYR A 4 -18.75 -7.07 0.16
CA TYR A 4 -17.45 -6.43 0.37
C TYR A 4 -16.66 -6.32 -0.94
N ASN A 5 -15.71 -5.38 -0.97
CA ASN A 5 -14.79 -5.16 -2.09
C ASN A 5 -13.37 -5.56 -1.67
N LEU A 6 -13.07 -6.86 -1.72
CA LEU A 6 -11.77 -7.43 -1.35
C LEU A 6 -10.90 -7.65 -2.58
N GLY A 7 -9.61 -7.37 -2.44
CA GLY A 7 -8.56 -7.73 -3.38
C GLY A 7 -7.33 -8.28 -2.67
N CYS A 8 -6.33 -8.65 -3.44
CA CYS A 8 -5.05 -9.16 -2.96
C CYS A 8 -3.89 -8.52 -3.73
N THR A 9 -2.78 -8.30 -3.03
CA THR A 9 -1.55 -7.82 -3.66
C THR A 9 -0.84 -8.94 -4.41
N VAL A 10 -0.24 -8.58 -5.55
CA VAL A 10 0.62 -9.46 -6.32
C VAL A 10 1.77 -8.67 -6.94
N ARG A 11 2.96 -9.25 -6.97
CA ARG A 11 4.09 -8.70 -7.71
C ARG A 11 3.92 -8.98 -9.21
N LEU A 12 4.34 -8.04 -10.02
CA LEU A 12 4.23 -8.16 -11.48
C LEU A 12 5.00 -9.37 -12.06
N ASP A 13 5.99 -9.90 -11.34
CA ASP A 13 6.80 -11.06 -11.74
C ASP A 13 6.30 -12.40 -11.16
N ASP A 14 5.26 -12.41 -10.32
CA ASP A 14 4.72 -13.62 -9.68
C ASP A 14 3.54 -14.19 -10.49
N GLU A 15 3.87 -15.13 -11.40
CA GLU A 15 2.86 -15.76 -12.26
C GLU A 15 1.94 -16.74 -11.50
N GLU A 16 2.44 -17.40 -10.47
CA GLU A 16 1.69 -18.39 -9.71
C GLU A 16 0.57 -17.72 -8.92
N THR A 17 0.93 -16.69 -8.15
CA THR A 17 -0.05 -15.89 -7.42
C THR A 17 -1.02 -15.21 -8.37
N LEU A 18 -0.57 -14.68 -9.50
CA LEU A 18 -1.45 -14.07 -10.48
C LEU A 18 -2.50 -15.05 -11.02
N ALA A 19 -2.09 -16.28 -11.32
CA ALA A 19 -2.99 -17.33 -11.80
C ALA A 19 -4.00 -17.76 -10.72
N LEU A 20 -3.61 -17.78 -9.44
CA LEU A 20 -4.54 -18.00 -8.35
C LEU A 20 -5.56 -16.87 -8.23
N LEU A 21 -5.09 -15.60 -8.22
CA LEU A 21 -5.96 -14.45 -8.04
C LEU A 21 -6.97 -14.32 -9.19
N ALA A 22 -6.58 -14.71 -10.41
CA ALA A 22 -7.50 -14.78 -11.53
C ALA A 22 -8.66 -15.77 -11.26
N ARG A 23 -8.36 -16.95 -10.72
CA ARG A 23 -9.39 -17.92 -10.31
C ARG A 23 -10.28 -17.39 -9.20
N LEU A 24 -9.68 -16.79 -8.15
CA LEU A 24 -10.46 -16.19 -7.05
C LEU A 24 -11.39 -15.08 -7.54
N TYR A 25 -10.97 -14.32 -8.55
CA TYR A 25 -11.80 -13.32 -9.19
C TYR A 25 -12.95 -13.94 -9.99
N GLU A 26 -12.69 -14.97 -10.80
CA GLU A 26 -13.69 -15.72 -11.56
C GLU A 26 -14.75 -16.35 -10.63
N ASP A 27 -14.32 -16.89 -9.47
CA ASP A 27 -15.19 -17.45 -8.44
C ASP A 27 -15.94 -16.36 -7.65
N GLY A 28 -15.62 -15.08 -7.87
CA GLY A 28 -16.22 -13.94 -7.18
C GLY A 28 -15.81 -13.78 -5.73
N ALA A 29 -14.73 -14.43 -5.30
CA ALA A 29 -14.17 -14.33 -3.95
C ALA A 29 -13.41 -13.02 -3.72
N ILE A 30 -12.80 -12.46 -4.79
CA ILE A 30 -12.19 -11.13 -4.79
C ILE A 30 -12.81 -10.26 -5.89
N ARG A 31 -12.58 -8.94 -5.84
CA ARG A 31 -13.13 -7.95 -6.78
C ARG A 31 -12.06 -7.21 -7.57
N HIS A 32 -10.83 -7.21 -7.10
CA HIS A 32 -9.69 -6.55 -7.73
C HIS A 32 -8.39 -7.24 -7.34
N ILE A 33 -7.33 -6.87 -8.03
CA ILE A 33 -5.95 -7.18 -7.62
C ILE A 33 -5.16 -5.88 -7.47
N GLN A 34 -4.20 -5.87 -6.55
CA GLN A 34 -3.21 -4.80 -6.46
C GLN A 34 -1.89 -5.27 -7.03
N VAL A 35 -1.43 -4.61 -8.08
CA VAL A 35 -0.19 -4.96 -8.76
C VAL A 35 0.95 -4.08 -8.28
N GLN A 36 1.96 -4.68 -7.66
CA GLN A 36 3.21 -3.97 -7.34
C GLN A 36 4.03 -3.79 -8.63
N ALA A 37 4.24 -2.53 -9.03
CA ALA A 37 4.98 -2.14 -10.23
C ALA A 37 6.51 -2.27 -10.02
N VAL A 38 6.95 -3.48 -9.62
CA VAL A 38 8.37 -3.75 -9.35
C VAL A 38 9.24 -3.54 -10.61
N PRO A 39 10.51 -3.12 -10.45
CA PRO A 39 11.42 -2.95 -11.58
C PRO A 39 11.69 -4.27 -12.31
N LEU A 40 11.30 -4.35 -13.56
CA LEU A 40 11.55 -5.48 -14.46
C LEU A 40 12.24 -4.98 -15.75
N PRO A 41 12.92 -5.85 -16.52
CA PRO A 41 13.32 -5.50 -17.90
C PRO A 41 12.09 -5.03 -18.70
N ARG A 42 12.23 -3.92 -19.45
CA ARG A 42 11.08 -3.21 -20.08
C ARG A 42 10.20 -4.11 -20.95
N ARG A 43 10.81 -5.06 -21.68
CA ARG A 43 10.05 -6.02 -22.49
C ARG A 43 9.17 -6.92 -21.62
N LEU A 44 9.73 -7.48 -20.56
CA LEU A 44 9.01 -8.36 -19.63
C LEU A 44 7.91 -7.60 -18.90
N PHE A 45 8.21 -6.37 -18.44
CA PHE A 45 7.24 -5.48 -17.82
C PHE A 45 5.99 -5.31 -18.70
N ARG A 46 6.15 -4.92 -19.96
CA ARG A 46 5.02 -4.74 -20.88
C ARG A 46 4.29 -6.03 -21.23
N GLU A 47 5.02 -7.14 -21.35
CA GLU A 47 4.41 -8.45 -21.57
C GLU A 47 3.49 -8.83 -20.42
N ARG A 48 3.94 -8.63 -19.17
CA ARG A 48 3.16 -8.92 -17.98
C ARG A 48 1.92 -8.02 -17.87
N LEU A 49 2.08 -6.72 -18.07
CA LEU A 49 0.95 -5.80 -18.10
C LEU A 49 -0.09 -6.20 -19.13
N GLY A 50 0.34 -6.58 -20.35
CA GLY A 50 -0.58 -7.04 -21.39
C GLY A 50 -1.38 -8.28 -20.99
N ARG A 51 -0.77 -9.23 -20.27
CA ARG A 51 -1.49 -10.42 -19.75
C ARG A 51 -2.52 -10.04 -18.69
N ILE A 52 -2.15 -9.16 -17.75
CA ILE A 52 -3.09 -8.71 -16.72
C ILE A 52 -4.24 -7.91 -17.34
N ALA A 53 -3.95 -6.99 -18.26
CA ALA A 53 -4.98 -6.24 -18.97
C ALA A 53 -5.97 -7.16 -19.71
N ALA A 54 -5.46 -8.25 -20.33
CA ALA A 54 -6.28 -9.22 -21.05
C ALA A 54 -7.20 -10.04 -20.12
N SER A 55 -6.91 -10.13 -18.81
CA SER A 55 -7.77 -10.84 -17.85
C SER A 55 -9.05 -10.07 -17.51
N GLY A 56 -9.08 -8.76 -17.73
CA GLY A 56 -10.22 -7.90 -17.39
C GLY A 56 -10.46 -7.72 -15.89
N ILE A 57 -9.55 -8.16 -15.02
CA ILE A 57 -9.65 -7.98 -13.58
C ILE A 57 -9.41 -6.50 -13.25
N PRO A 58 -10.25 -5.83 -12.44
CA PRO A 58 -9.97 -4.48 -11.95
C PRO A 58 -8.64 -4.42 -11.19
N VAL A 59 -7.86 -3.37 -11.42
CA VAL A 59 -6.51 -3.27 -10.88
C VAL A 59 -6.31 -1.97 -10.09
N VAL A 60 -5.67 -2.11 -8.93
CA VAL A 60 -4.98 -1.04 -8.21
C VAL A 60 -3.48 -1.18 -8.52
N VAL A 61 -2.78 -0.08 -8.78
CA VAL A 61 -1.33 -0.11 -8.97
C VAL A 61 -0.64 0.38 -7.70
N HIS A 62 0.32 -0.38 -7.20
CA HIS A 62 1.19 0.05 -6.11
C HIS A 62 2.55 0.47 -6.67
N ALA A 63 2.93 1.74 -6.48
CA ALA A 63 4.24 2.24 -6.89
C ALA A 63 5.37 1.54 -6.12
N PRO A 64 6.55 1.36 -6.72
CA PRO A 64 7.73 0.93 -5.98
C PRO A 64 8.03 1.91 -4.84
N HIS A 65 8.49 1.40 -3.72
CA HIS A 65 8.75 2.17 -2.50
C HIS A 65 10.23 2.08 -2.08
N HIS A 66 10.57 2.61 -0.90
CA HIS A 66 11.95 2.65 -0.39
C HIS A 66 12.63 1.26 -0.33
N GLY A 67 11.89 0.18 -0.13
CA GLY A 67 12.40 -1.20 -0.22
C GLY A 67 12.89 -1.59 -1.62
N HIS A 68 12.41 -0.89 -2.65
CA HIS A 68 12.83 -1.04 -4.05
C HIS A 68 13.80 0.07 -4.51
N GLY A 69 14.34 0.86 -3.58
CA GLY A 69 15.22 1.99 -3.89
C GLY A 69 14.50 3.23 -4.43
N VAL A 70 13.18 3.32 -4.28
CA VAL A 70 12.36 4.48 -4.64
C VAL A 70 11.95 5.21 -3.36
N ASN A 71 12.63 6.32 -3.07
CA ASN A 71 12.46 7.07 -1.83
C ASN A 71 12.23 8.57 -2.11
N PRO A 72 10.99 8.97 -2.42
CA PRO A 72 10.68 10.31 -2.90
C PRO A 72 11.07 11.44 -1.95
N CYS A 73 10.84 11.26 -0.63
CA CYS A 73 11.10 12.31 0.35
C CYS A 73 12.57 12.56 0.67
N ALA A 74 13.44 11.57 0.42
CA ALA A 74 14.87 11.69 0.69
C ALA A 74 15.64 10.75 -0.25
N PRO A 75 15.76 11.09 -1.54
CA PRO A 75 16.33 10.20 -2.56
C PRO A 75 17.68 9.61 -2.20
N ALA A 76 18.57 10.40 -1.60
CA ALA A 76 19.92 9.97 -1.23
C ALA A 76 20.02 9.29 0.16
N ALA A 77 18.94 9.28 0.94
CA ALA A 77 18.96 8.65 2.25
C ALA A 77 19.12 7.13 2.09
N TYR A 78 20.20 6.60 2.69
CA TYR A 78 20.50 5.16 2.68
C TYR A 78 20.79 4.56 1.29
N ASP A 79 21.32 5.38 0.39
CA ASP A 79 21.73 4.97 -0.95
C ASP A 79 23.07 5.62 -1.32
N ASP A 80 24.10 4.82 -1.55
CA ASP A 80 25.46 5.27 -1.83
C ASP A 80 25.70 5.63 -3.31
N ARG A 81 24.69 5.46 -4.17
CA ARG A 81 24.77 5.83 -5.58
C ARG A 81 24.82 7.37 -5.74
N PRO A 82 25.41 7.91 -6.81
CA PRO A 82 25.32 9.34 -7.10
C PRO A 82 23.88 9.84 -7.17
N LEU A 83 23.58 10.97 -6.55
CA LEU A 83 22.22 11.54 -6.46
C LEU A 83 21.52 11.64 -7.83
N ALA A 84 22.25 11.98 -8.88
CA ALA A 84 21.70 12.06 -10.24
C ALA A 84 21.22 10.69 -10.74
N VAL A 85 21.92 9.61 -10.39
CA VAL A 85 21.54 8.23 -10.75
C VAL A 85 20.30 7.81 -9.97
N ILE A 86 20.23 8.13 -8.69
CA ILE A 86 19.06 7.81 -7.85
C ILE A 86 17.83 8.55 -8.36
N LYS A 87 17.94 9.86 -8.64
CA LYS A 87 16.81 10.64 -9.19
C LYS A 87 16.34 10.09 -10.52
N ALA A 88 17.24 9.76 -11.45
CA ALA A 88 16.88 9.16 -12.72
C ALA A 88 16.17 7.80 -12.55
N TYR A 89 16.57 7.01 -11.54
CA TYR A 89 15.92 5.75 -11.22
C TYR A 89 14.51 5.96 -10.66
N ILE A 90 14.29 6.94 -9.78
CA ILE A 90 12.97 7.29 -9.24
C ILE A 90 12.05 7.76 -10.38
N GLU A 91 12.53 8.63 -11.28
CA GLU A 91 11.79 9.10 -12.45
C GLU A 91 11.36 7.93 -13.37
N GLU A 92 12.28 7.02 -13.67
CA GLU A 92 11.96 5.83 -14.49
C GLU A 92 10.94 4.93 -13.76
N ALA A 93 11.06 4.74 -12.45
CA ALA A 93 10.12 3.95 -11.67
C ALA A 93 8.70 4.56 -11.69
N MET A 94 8.60 5.89 -11.52
CA MET A 94 7.32 6.58 -11.59
C MET A 94 6.74 6.57 -13.00
N SER A 95 7.55 6.78 -14.04
CA SER A 95 7.10 6.66 -15.42
C SER A 95 6.52 5.28 -15.74
N ARG A 96 7.13 4.21 -15.21
CA ARG A 96 6.61 2.85 -15.36
C ARG A 96 5.35 2.61 -14.55
N THR A 97 5.26 3.19 -13.37
CA THR A 97 4.05 3.12 -12.55
C THR A 97 2.85 3.74 -13.28
N LEU A 98 3.05 4.89 -13.91
CA LEU A 98 2.02 5.55 -14.73
C LEU A 98 1.71 4.73 -16.00
N GLU A 99 2.74 4.19 -16.69
CA GLU A 99 2.55 3.27 -17.83
C GLU A 99 1.72 2.04 -17.41
N ALA A 100 1.97 1.49 -16.23
CA ALA A 100 1.19 0.37 -15.70
C ALA A 100 -0.27 0.79 -15.43
N ALA A 101 -0.48 1.90 -14.76
CA ALA A 101 -1.83 2.39 -14.45
C ALA A 101 -2.63 2.68 -15.74
N ASP A 102 -2.01 3.29 -16.75
CA ASP A 102 -2.65 3.55 -18.04
C ASP A 102 -2.98 2.26 -18.79
N THR A 103 -2.04 1.30 -18.82
CA THR A 103 -2.23 0.02 -19.52
C THR A 103 -3.31 -0.84 -18.88
N LEU A 104 -3.41 -0.80 -17.54
CA LEU A 104 -4.33 -1.62 -16.76
C LEU A 104 -5.68 -0.91 -16.49
N GLY A 105 -5.81 0.36 -16.91
CA GLY A 105 -7.01 1.16 -16.61
C GLY A 105 -7.21 1.40 -15.10
N ALA A 106 -6.10 1.46 -14.34
CA ALA A 106 -6.18 1.63 -12.90
C ALA A 106 -6.55 3.08 -12.53
N GLU A 107 -7.53 3.22 -11.64
CA GLU A 107 -7.98 4.53 -11.11
C GLU A 107 -7.34 4.88 -9.77
N THR A 108 -6.49 4.00 -9.23
CA THR A 108 -5.79 4.17 -7.95
C THR A 108 -4.34 3.75 -8.09
N ILE A 109 -3.43 4.65 -7.69
CA ILE A 109 -1.98 4.43 -7.64
C ILE A 109 -1.53 4.69 -6.22
N VAL A 110 -1.19 3.65 -5.48
CA VAL A 110 -0.68 3.77 -4.11
C VAL A 110 0.76 4.28 -4.12
N LEU A 111 1.03 5.27 -3.29
CA LEU A 111 2.32 5.93 -3.18
C LEU A 111 2.77 6.04 -1.73
N HIS A 112 4.02 5.67 -1.46
CA HIS A 112 4.70 5.92 -0.19
C HIS A 112 5.48 7.24 -0.24
N ALA A 113 5.39 8.05 0.81
CA ALA A 113 6.23 9.24 0.93
C ALA A 113 7.71 8.88 1.12
N GLY A 114 8.00 7.82 1.87
CA GLY A 114 9.33 7.27 2.04
C GLY A 114 9.92 7.45 3.44
N ARG A 115 11.21 7.09 3.56
CA ARG A 115 12.00 7.17 4.80
C ARG A 115 13.00 8.32 4.74
N TYR A 116 13.37 8.86 5.90
CA TYR A 116 14.34 9.96 5.99
C TYR A 116 15.34 9.72 7.13
N GLU A 117 16.46 10.45 7.12
CA GLU A 117 17.43 10.36 8.19
C GLU A 117 16.99 11.13 9.45
N PRO A 118 17.32 10.65 10.66
CA PRO A 118 17.03 11.37 11.89
C PRO A 118 17.47 12.84 11.81
N GLY A 119 16.58 13.76 12.14
CA GLY A 119 16.81 15.21 12.02
C GLY A 119 16.51 15.80 10.64
N GLY A 120 16.35 14.99 9.59
CA GLY A 120 16.10 15.43 8.21
C GLY A 120 14.63 15.64 7.85
N ARG A 121 13.68 15.61 8.81
CA ARG A 121 12.25 15.63 8.52
C ARG A 121 11.79 16.84 7.69
N PHE A 122 12.30 18.01 8.00
CA PHE A 122 11.92 19.25 7.29
C PHE A 122 12.29 19.16 5.80
N THR A 123 13.55 18.83 5.51
CA THR A 123 14.03 18.65 4.12
C THR A 123 13.29 17.52 3.39
N ALA A 124 12.94 16.44 4.12
CA ALA A 124 12.17 15.35 3.54
C ALA A 124 10.74 15.77 3.14
N VAL A 125 10.09 16.60 3.95
CA VAL A 125 8.76 17.17 3.63
C VAL A 125 8.83 18.06 2.39
N GLU A 126 9.84 18.94 2.29
CA GLU A 126 10.06 19.80 1.12
C GLU A 126 10.33 18.97 -0.14
N ALA A 127 11.25 17.99 -0.06
CA ALA A 127 11.57 17.13 -1.19
C ALA A 127 10.36 16.31 -1.67
N PHE A 128 9.51 15.85 -0.74
CA PHE A 128 8.29 15.15 -1.11
C PHE A 128 7.26 16.09 -1.76
N ALA A 129 7.15 17.32 -1.31
CA ALA A 129 6.30 18.33 -1.94
C ALA A 129 6.75 18.62 -3.38
N ASP A 130 8.06 18.81 -3.60
CA ASP A 130 8.64 18.98 -4.94
C ASP A 130 8.38 17.76 -5.85
N PHE A 131 8.50 16.56 -5.28
CA PHE A 131 8.19 15.32 -6.00
C PHE A 131 6.72 15.28 -6.43
N LEU A 132 5.78 15.65 -5.57
CA LEU A 132 4.35 15.69 -5.90
C LEU A 132 4.01 16.78 -6.92
N ASP A 133 4.71 17.92 -6.90
CA ASP A 133 4.54 18.97 -7.90
C ASP A 133 5.00 18.52 -9.29
N HIS A 134 6.02 17.64 -9.35
CA HIS A 134 6.51 17.06 -10.59
C HIS A 134 5.62 15.91 -11.11
N HIS A 135 5.10 15.08 -10.20
CA HIS A 135 4.27 13.91 -10.51
C HIS A 135 2.80 14.15 -10.13
N ASN A 136 2.17 15.14 -10.78
CA ASN A 136 0.78 15.53 -10.50
C ASN A 136 -0.20 14.65 -11.27
N ASP A 137 -0.49 13.45 -10.75
CA ASP A 137 -1.50 12.55 -11.30
C ASP A 137 -2.68 12.40 -10.31
N PRO A 138 -3.94 12.61 -10.73
CA PRO A 138 -5.10 12.58 -9.85
C PRO A 138 -5.41 11.19 -9.27
N ARG A 139 -4.80 10.12 -9.79
CA ARG A 139 -4.93 8.75 -9.29
C ARG A 139 -4.04 8.46 -8.10
N LEU A 140 -3.05 9.33 -7.80
CA LEU A 140 -2.15 9.15 -6.68
C LEU A 140 -2.93 9.12 -5.36
N THR A 141 -2.66 8.10 -4.58
CA THR A 141 -3.31 7.78 -3.31
C THR A 141 -2.20 7.59 -2.28
N LEU A 142 -2.09 8.54 -1.34
CA LEU A 142 -1.00 8.55 -0.37
C LEU A 142 -1.31 7.60 0.78
N GLU A 143 -0.40 6.66 1.04
CA GLU A 143 -0.53 5.66 2.10
C GLU A 143 0.11 6.13 3.40
N ASN A 144 -0.55 5.82 4.54
CA ASN A 144 0.08 5.99 5.84
C ASN A 144 1.14 4.91 6.06
N LEU A 145 2.30 5.35 6.53
CA LEU A 145 3.44 4.47 6.83
C LEU A 145 3.63 4.29 8.33
N PRO A 146 4.28 3.21 8.79
CA PRO A 146 4.64 3.09 10.20
C PRO A 146 5.59 4.25 10.61
N ALA A 147 5.53 4.66 11.87
CA ALA A 147 6.36 5.77 12.36
C ALA A 147 7.86 5.47 12.22
N VAL A 148 8.24 4.20 12.32
CA VAL A 148 9.59 3.70 12.15
C VAL A 148 9.58 2.34 11.48
N TYR A 149 10.54 2.08 10.60
CA TYR A 149 10.76 0.77 9.99
C TYR A 149 12.27 0.49 9.92
N ALA A 150 12.70 -0.66 10.44
CA ALA A 150 14.13 -1.04 10.51
C ALA A 150 15.03 0.05 11.15
N GLY A 151 14.50 0.80 12.14
CA GLY A 151 15.22 1.87 12.82
C GLY A 151 15.18 3.23 12.11
N TYR A 152 14.53 3.34 10.96
CA TYR A 152 14.45 4.58 10.19
C TYR A 152 13.07 5.22 10.30
N PRO A 153 12.98 6.55 10.52
CA PRO A 153 11.72 7.26 10.52
C PRO A 153 11.13 7.37 9.12
N LEU A 154 9.80 7.25 9.01
CA LEU A 154 9.05 7.43 7.76
C LEU A 154 8.12 8.64 7.84
N LEU A 155 7.76 9.22 6.69
CA LEU A 155 6.79 10.31 6.59
C LEU A 155 5.36 9.78 6.43
N GLY A 156 4.38 10.50 7.02
CA GLY A 156 2.97 10.22 6.79
C GLY A 156 2.43 9.09 7.67
N ASN A 157 2.59 9.20 8.99
CA ASN A 157 2.24 8.11 9.92
C ASN A 157 0.82 8.21 10.49
N THR A 158 0.21 9.40 10.46
CA THR A 158 -1.12 9.68 11.02
C THR A 158 -1.97 10.42 10.00
N ALA A 159 -3.28 10.43 10.19
CA ALA A 159 -4.20 11.17 9.34
C ALA A 159 -3.82 12.65 9.19
N LYS A 160 -3.42 13.30 10.29
CA LYS A 160 -2.97 14.70 10.31
C LYS A 160 -1.69 14.91 9.50
N GLU A 161 -0.73 13.98 9.64
CA GLU A 161 0.53 14.07 8.87
C GLU A 161 0.28 13.84 7.37
N LEU A 162 -0.55 12.85 7.01
CA LEU A 162 -0.92 12.61 5.62
C LEU A 162 -1.58 13.83 4.99
N ALA A 163 -2.57 14.42 5.66
CA ALA A 163 -3.23 15.65 5.19
C ALA A 163 -2.24 16.80 4.98
N ALA A 164 -1.29 16.97 5.90
CA ALA A 164 -0.28 18.01 5.80
C ALA A 164 0.71 17.77 4.65
N LEU A 165 1.12 16.51 4.41
CA LEU A 165 2.00 16.14 3.30
C LEU A 165 1.32 16.27 1.94
N ALA A 166 0.07 15.85 1.86
CA ALA A 166 -0.72 15.88 0.64
C ALA A 166 -1.02 17.33 0.19
N GLY A 167 -1.29 18.21 1.17
CA GLY A 167 -1.71 19.59 0.86
C GLY A 167 -2.94 19.62 -0.06
N THR A 168 -2.80 20.28 -1.21
CA THR A 168 -3.82 20.29 -2.27
C THR A 168 -3.49 19.36 -3.45
N ARG A 169 -2.33 18.64 -3.40
CA ARG A 169 -1.80 17.84 -4.50
C ARG A 169 -2.41 16.46 -4.56
N ILE A 170 -2.67 15.86 -3.39
CA ILE A 170 -3.30 14.55 -3.25
C ILE A 170 -4.56 14.70 -2.42
N THR A 171 -5.66 14.16 -2.91
CA THR A 171 -6.97 14.21 -2.25
C THR A 171 -7.48 12.82 -1.87
N ARG A 172 -6.71 11.78 -2.15
CA ARG A 172 -7.06 10.37 -1.90
C ARG A 172 -6.01 9.73 -1.02
N PHE A 173 -6.44 8.88 -0.09
CA PHE A 173 -5.58 8.25 0.89
C PHE A 173 -5.78 6.75 0.91
N CYS A 174 -4.70 6.02 1.13
CA CYS A 174 -4.74 4.62 1.48
C CYS A 174 -4.53 4.50 2.99
N LEU A 175 -5.46 3.83 3.67
CA LEU A 175 -5.32 3.50 5.08
C LEU A 175 -4.82 2.07 5.20
N ASP A 176 -3.56 1.94 5.59
CA ASP A 176 -2.97 0.68 6.02
C ASP A 176 -3.15 0.53 7.54
N PHE A 177 -3.93 -0.48 7.94
CA PHE A 177 -4.24 -0.73 9.36
C PHE A 177 -3.03 -1.22 10.15
N PRO A 178 -2.23 -2.20 9.69
CA PRO A 178 -0.96 -2.58 10.28
C PRO A 178 -0.01 -1.41 10.52
N HIS A 179 0.20 -0.55 9.53
CA HIS A 179 1.05 0.63 9.64
C HIS A 179 0.56 1.60 10.73
N LEU A 180 -0.76 1.79 10.81
CA LEU A 180 -1.36 2.62 11.84
C LEU A 180 -1.17 2.01 13.23
N ALA A 181 -1.37 0.69 13.37
CA ALA A 181 -1.15 0.00 14.64
C ALA A 181 0.33 0.04 15.08
N CYS A 182 1.28 -0.15 14.15
CA CYS A 182 2.71 0.03 14.41
C CYS A 182 3.02 1.44 14.91
N THR A 183 2.41 2.46 14.30
CA THR A 183 2.56 3.87 14.72
C THR A 183 1.97 4.11 16.11
N ALA A 184 0.76 3.59 16.38
CA ALA A 184 0.11 3.71 17.68
C ALA A 184 0.97 3.05 18.78
N ASN A 185 1.48 1.85 18.54
CA ASN A 185 2.38 1.15 19.46
C ASN A 185 3.68 1.94 19.71
N TYR A 186 4.33 2.42 18.66
CA TYR A 186 5.57 3.20 18.77
C TYR A 186 5.38 4.49 19.56
N ARG A 187 4.28 5.21 19.33
CA ARG A 187 3.96 6.48 19.99
C ARG A 187 3.19 6.33 21.30
N ARG A 188 2.78 5.10 21.66
CA ARG A 188 1.95 4.79 22.83
C ARG A 188 0.60 5.51 22.78
N LEU A 189 -0.04 5.47 21.62
CA LEU A 189 -1.36 6.04 21.36
C LEU A 189 -2.42 4.92 21.31
N SER A 190 -3.69 5.29 21.41
CA SER A 190 -4.79 4.36 21.16
C SER A 190 -4.94 4.13 19.65
N PHE A 191 -4.90 2.87 19.22
CA PHE A 191 -5.14 2.52 17.82
C PHE A 191 -6.52 2.98 17.34
N VAL A 192 -7.55 2.79 18.18
CA VAL A 192 -8.93 3.18 17.85
C VAL A 192 -9.06 4.69 17.69
N ASP A 193 -8.45 5.48 18.60
CA ASP A 193 -8.50 6.94 18.50
C ASP A 193 -7.78 7.46 17.23
N GLU A 194 -6.64 6.85 16.87
CA GLU A 194 -5.92 7.17 15.64
C GLU A 194 -6.72 6.74 14.40
N LEU A 195 -7.40 5.59 14.46
CA LEU A 195 -8.26 5.10 13.38
C LEU A 195 -9.44 6.06 13.11
N GLU A 196 -10.06 6.60 14.15
CA GLU A 196 -11.16 7.55 14.03
C GLU A 196 -10.74 8.86 13.33
N GLN A 197 -9.48 9.28 13.46
CA GLN A 197 -8.98 10.47 12.77
C GLN A 197 -9.01 10.35 11.24
N PHE A 198 -8.98 9.12 10.70
CA PHE A 198 -9.09 8.87 9.27
C PHE A 198 -10.51 9.08 8.71
N GLU A 199 -11.54 9.24 9.57
CA GLU A 199 -12.90 9.60 9.11
C GLU A 199 -12.94 11.00 8.45
N GLY A 200 -11.97 11.86 8.77
CA GLY A 200 -11.81 13.18 8.14
C GLY A 200 -11.11 13.17 6.78
N LEU A 201 -10.62 12.01 6.31
CA LEU A 201 -9.90 11.86 5.05
C LEU A 201 -10.73 11.13 4.01
N ASN A 202 -10.50 11.44 2.73
CA ASN A 202 -11.04 10.69 1.61
C ASN A 202 -10.23 9.39 1.42
N VAL A 203 -10.48 8.39 2.26
CA VAL A 203 -9.87 7.07 2.16
C VAL A 203 -10.46 6.35 0.95
N ALA A 204 -9.62 6.06 -0.04
CA ALA A 204 -9.99 5.43 -1.30
C ALA A 204 -9.58 3.96 -1.39
N LEU A 205 -8.77 3.49 -0.44
CA LEU A 205 -8.27 2.11 -0.35
C LEU A 205 -7.92 1.78 1.10
N HIS A 206 -8.09 0.53 1.48
CA HIS A 206 -7.59 -0.03 2.73
C HIS A 206 -6.55 -1.12 2.44
N HIS A 207 -5.43 -1.14 3.17
CA HIS A 207 -4.52 -2.28 3.22
C HIS A 207 -4.70 -3.04 4.52
N LEU A 208 -4.63 -4.37 4.44
CA LEU A 208 -4.95 -5.26 5.54
C LEU A 208 -4.01 -6.46 5.59
N SER A 209 -3.38 -6.62 6.72
CA SER A 209 -2.71 -7.81 7.24
C SER A 209 -2.77 -7.76 8.76
N ASN A 210 -1.98 -8.57 9.46
CA ASN A 210 -1.89 -8.51 10.92
C ASN A 210 -0.44 -8.23 11.34
N ILE A 211 -0.25 -7.82 12.58
CA ILE A 211 1.05 -7.63 13.25
C ILE A 211 1.02 -8.32 14.61
N ARG A 212 2.19 -8.63 15.20
CA ARG A 212 2.24 -9.11 16.59
C ARG A 212 1.78 -8.05 17.56
N CYS A 213 1.21 -8.52 18.67
CA CYS A 213 0.78 -7.64 19.76
C CYS A 213 1.93 -6.72 20.20
N GLY A 214 1.68 -5.40 20.19
CA GLY A 214 2.68 -4.40 20.56
C GLY A 214 3.84 -4.19 19.58
N SER A 215 3.84 -4.85 18.42
CA SER A 215 4.87 -4.66 17.40
C SER A 215 4.88 -3.22 16.88
N ILE A 216 6.08 -2.70 16.66
CA ILE A 216 6.32 -1.41 15.98
C ILE A 216 6.80 -1.62 14.54
N THR A 217 6.92 -2.88 14.13
CA THR A 217 7.37 -3.30 12.80
C THR A 217 6.21 -3.91 12.06
N ASP A 218 6.02 -3.47 10.84
CA ASP A 218 5.07 -4.07 9.92
C ASP A 218 5.59 -5.46 9.46
N GLU A 219 4.85 -6.50 9.86
CA GLU A 219 5.24 -7.90 9.68
C GLU A 219 4.43 -8.60 8.59
N HIS A 220 3.30 -8.03 8.17
CA HIS A 220 2.35 -8.62 7.22
C HIS A 220 1.92 -10.05 7.61
N LEU A 221 1.57 -10.25 8.88
CA LEU A 221 1.08 -11.54 9.34
C LEU A 221 -0.31 -11.84 8.77
N GLU A 222 -0.65 -13.12 8.71
CA GLU A 222 -1.98 -13.58 8.37
C GLU A 222 -3.03 -13.08 9.37
N LEU A 223 -4.28 -12.84 8.94
CA LEU A 223 -5.33 -12.26 9.79
C LEU A 223 -5.59 -13.08 11.06
N ASP A 224 -5.57 -14.40 10.93
CA ASP A 224 -5.78 -15.36 12.02
C ASP A 224 -4.49 -15.89 12.64
N HIS A 225 -3.36 -15.19 12.44
CA HIS A 225 -2.08 -15.58 13.05
C HIS A 225 -2.23 -15.63 14.58
N PRO A 226 -1.76 -16.71 15.26
CA PRO A 226 -1.96 -16.90 16.70
C PRO A 226 -1.35 -15.80 17.56
N ASP A 227 -0.29 -15.15 17.10
CA ASP A 227 0.36 -14.03 17.78
C ASP A 227 -0.19 -12.66 17.28
N GLY A 228 -1.24 -12.66 16.46
CA GLY A 228 -1.84 -11.46 15.91
C GLY A 228 -2.35 -10.52 16.99
N GLY A 229 -2.07 -9.22 16.85
CA GLY A 229 -2.40 -8.20 17.85
C GLY A 229 -3.13 -6.99 17.29
N LEU A 230 -3.49 -7.01 16.02
CA LEU A 230 -4.34 -5.98 15.44
C LEU A 230 -5.77 -6.12 15.99
N ASP A 231 -6.39 -5.00 16.39
CA ASP A 231 -7.80 -4.98 16.78
C ASP A 231 -8.70 -5.20 15.55
N LEU A 232 -8.86 -6.47 15.18
CA LEU A 232 -9.67 -6.86 14.02
C LEU A 232 -11.14 -6.45 14.19
N ALA A 233 -11.67 -6.40 15.41
CA ALA A 233 -13.05 -5.97 15.64
C ALA A 233 -13.23 -4.49 15.23
N ALA A 234 -12.32 -3.61 15.63
CA ALA A 234 -12.33 -2.19 15.22
C ALA A 234 -12.11 -2.04 13.71
N VAL A 235 -11.17 -2.82 13.13
CA VAL A 235 -10.88 -2.81 11.70
C VAL A 235 -12.13 -3.23 10.90
N PHE A 236 -12.74 -4.36 11.21
CA PHE A 236 -13.91 -4.84 10.47
C PHE A 236 -15.14 -3.96 10.70
N ALA A 237 -15.31 -3.35 11.88
CA ALA A 237 -16.36 -2.35 12.09
C ALA A 237 -16.19 -1.15 11.14
N ARG A 238 -14.95 -0.69 10.91
CA ARG A 238 -14.67 0.37 9.93
C ARG A 238 -14.90 -0.10 8.50
N LEU A 239 -14.39 -1.26 8.11
CA LEU A 239 -14.58 -1.80 6.76
C LEU A 239 -16.06 -1.93 6.41
N ARG A 240 -16.90 -2.40 7.33
CA ARG A 240 -18.37 -2.48 7.13
C ARG A 240 -19.02 -1.10 6.98
N ARG A 241 -18.58 -0.08 7.74
CA ARG A 241 -19.08 1.31 7.59
C ARG A 241 -18.73 1.89 6.21
N HIS A 242 -17.62 1.47 5.63
CA HIS A 242 -17.09 1.94 4.36
C HIS A 242 -17.02 0.82 3.30
N ALA A 243 -18.01 -0.06 3.25
CA ALA A 243 -18.00 -1.28 2.43
C ALA A 243 -17.80 -1.04 0.92
N ALA A 244 -18.06 0.18 0.44
CA ALA A 244 -17.78 0.56 -0.94
C ALA A 244 -16.29 0.82 -1.21
N VAL A 245 -15.49 1.12 -0.18
CA VAL A 245 -14.04 1.35 -0.31
C VAL A 245 -13.36 -0.01 -0.42
N PRO A 246 -12.52 -0.23 -1.46
CA PRO A 246 -11.79 -1.48 -1.60
C PRO A 246 -10.84 -1.74 -0.43
N ALA A 247 -10.69 -3.01 -0.08
CA ALA A 247 -9.70 -3.50 0.87
C ALA A 247 -8.78 -4.51 0.18
N THR A 248 -7.48 -4.38 0.35
CA THR A 248 -6.47 -5.27 -0.25
C THR A 248 -5.70 -6.01 0.83
N LEU A 249 -5.66 -7.33 0.73
CA LEU A 249 -4.79 -8.16 1.57
C LEU A 249 -3.35 -8.02 1.10
N GLU A 250 -2.43 -7.77 2.03
CA GLU A 250 -1.00 -7.66 1.76
C GLU A 250 -0.18 -8.59 2.65
N TYR A 251 0.53 -9.54 2.02
CA TYR A 251 1.42 -10.46 2.73
C TYR A 251 2.83 -10.43 2.14
N LYS A 252 3.86 -10.60 3.00
CA LYS A 252 5.28 -10.66 2.58
C LYS A 252 5.61 -11.95 1.87
N GLU A 253 4.99 -13.03 2.29
CA GLU A 253 5.14 -14.32 1.65
C GLU A 253 4.07 -14.44 0.58
N ASP A 254 4.46 -14.20 -0.65
CA ASP A 254 3.61 -14.30 -1.85
C ASP A 254 3.34 -15.77 -2.21
N SER A 255 2.97 -16.59 -1.23
CA SER A 255 2.53 -17.93 -1.57
C SER A 255 1.06 -17.91 -1.96
N ALA A 256 0.75 -18.45 -3.12
CA ALA A 256 -0.62 -18.60 -3.59
C ALA A 256 -1.55 -19.23 -2.53
N ASN A 257 -1.02 -20.17 -1.71
CA ASN A 257 -1.77 -20.83 -0.64
C ASN A 257 -2.19 -19.88 0.49
N VAL A 258 -1.37 -18.86 0.82
CA VAL A 258 -1.70 -17.88 1.86
C VAL A 258 -2.92 -17.08 1.43
N TYR A 259 -2.92 -16.53 0.22
CA TYR A 259 -4.05 -15.73 -0.26
C TYR A 259 -5.36 -16.52 -0.34
N ALA A 260 -5.34 -17.76 -0.87
CA ALA A 260 -6.54 -18.60 -0.93
C ALA A 260 -7.17 -18.76 0.46
N ARG A 261 -6.36 -19.10 1.46
CA ARG A 261 -6.82 -19.27 2.84
C ARG A 261 -7.28 -17.94 3.46
N GLN A 262 -6.53 -16.86 3.26
CA GLN A 262 -6.81 -15.59 3.91
C GLN A 262 -8.04 -14.87 3.33
N VAL A 263 -8.40 -15.12 2.09
CA VAL A 263 -9.68 -14.69 1.52
C VAL A 263 -10.86 -15.38 2.24
N GLU A 264 -10.74 -16.68 2.57
CA GLU A 264 -11.75 -17.40 3.36
C GLU A 264 -11.82 -16.89 4.81
N VAL A 265 -10.66 -16.63 5.45
CA VAL A 265 -10.58 -16.04 6.80
C VAL A 265 -11.24 -14.65 6.82
N PHE A 266 -10.94 -13.81 5.82
CA PHE A 266 -11.59 -12.49 5.70
C PHE A 266 -13.10 -12.62 5.58
N ALA A 267 -13.60 -13.53 4.75
CA ALA A 267 -15.03 -13.76 4.58
C ALA A 267 -15.71 -14.21 5.89
N GLY A 268 -15.05 -15.04 6.69
CA GLY A 268 -15.50 -15.42 8.03
C GLY A 268 -15.61 -14.23 8.97
N LEU A 269 -14.54 -13.43 9.09
CA LEU A 269 -14.50 -12.23 9.93
C LEU A 269 -15.49 -11.14 9.46
N TRP A 270 -15.79 -11.08 8.17
CA TRP A 270 -16.79 -10.16 7.66
C TRP A 270 -18.22 -10.54 8.08
N ALA A 271 -18.49 -11.81 8.22
CA ALA A 271 -19.82 -12.33 8.55
C ALA A 271 -20.18 -12.23 10.06
N GLU A 272 -19.18 -12.04 10.94
CA GLU A 272 -19.35 -11.82 12.39
C GLU A 272 -19.92 -10.42 12.71
#